data_9076e12832cdc19e2ed7381568d07fa1
#
_entry.id   9076e12832cdc19e2ed7381568d07fa1
#
_cell.length_a   1.000
_cell.length_b   1.000
_cell.length_c   1.000
_cell.angle_alpha   90.00
_cell.angle_beta   90.00
_cell.angle_gamma   90.00
#
_symmetry.space_group_name_H-M   'P 1'
#
loop_
_entity.id
_entity.type
_entity.pdbx_description
1 polymer ?
#
loop_
_entity_poly.entity_id
_entity_poly.type
_entity_poly.pdbx_seq_one_letter_code
_entity_poly.pdbx_strand_id
1 'polypeptide(L)'
;MSINCEILDLRAFQAVVEFESFHRAAEALHISQPALTRRIQKLEQSIGAPLLERTTRHVAPTAMGQEVMRLVRRMLEEFDGSLFARKDGAQRRGRIPMG
;
A
#
# COMPACT_ATOMS: atom_id res chain seq x y z
N MET A 1 22.57 5.81 2.74
CA MET A 1 21.40 6.60 2.88
C MET A 1 20.21 5.73 3.19
N SER A 2 19.39 6.15 4.01
CA SER A 2 18.26 5.32 4.38
C SER A 2 16.98 5.96 3.89
N ILE A 3 16.03 5.11 3.56
CA ILE A 3 14.71 5.56 3.20
C ILE A 3 13.93 5.72 4.51
N ASN A 4 13.45 6.93 4.72
CA ASN A 4 12.74 7.23 5.94
C ASN A 4 11.26 6.86 5.81
N CYS A 5 10.98 5.58 5.67
CA CYS A 5 9.60 5.13 5.59
C CYS A 5 9.50 3.80 6.33
N GLU A 6 8.29 3.50 6.72
CA GLU A 6 7.98 2.30 7.47
C GLU A 6 7.00 1.46 6.68
N ILE A 7 6.86 0.21 7.09
CA ILE A 7 5.92 -0.66 6.41
C ILE A 7 4.50 -0.11 6.50
N LEU A 8 4.19 0.63 7.56
CA LEU A 8 2.88 1.25 7.67
C LEU A 8 2.67 2.33 6.61
N ASP A 9 3.74 3.02 6.22
CA ASP A 9 3.64 3.99 5.14
C ASP A 9 3.33 3.30 3.82
N LEU A 10 3.94 2.13 3.60
CA LEU A 10 3.69 1.37 2.39
C LEU A 10 2.27 0.82 2.36
N ARG A 11 1.79 0.35 3.49
CA ARG A 11 0.42 -0.12 3.55
C ARG A 11 -0.57 1.02 3.37
N ALA A 12 -0.23 2.21 3.87
CA ALA A 12 -1.08 3.38 3.67
C ALA A 12 -1.19 3.71 2.19
N PHE A 13 -0.07 3.68 1.50
CA PHE A 13 -0.07 3.93 0.06
C PHE A 13 -0.90 2.88 -0.67
N GLN A 14 -0.69 1.61 -0.33
CA GLN A 14 -1.44 0.53 -0.95
C GLN A 14 -2.94 0.72 -0.76
N ALA A 15 -3.35 1.10 0.44
CA ALA A 15 -4.77 1.27 0.73
C ALA A 15 -5.35 2.41 -0.11
N VAL A 16 -4.63 3.53 -0.23
CA VAL A 16 -5.14 4.65 -1.01
C VAL A 16 -5.31 4.24 -2.47
N VAL A 17 -4.36 3.49 -3.00
CA VAL A 17 -4.45 3.04 -4.38
C VAL A 17 -5.63 2.10 -4.57
N GLU A 18 -5.79 1.16 -3.66
CA GLU A 18 -6.83 0.15 -3.81
C GLU A 18 -8.22 0.72 -3.60
N PHE A 19 -8.37 1.63 -2.65
CA PHE A 19 -9.69 2.24 -2.41
C PHE A 19 -9.95 3.42 -3.33
N GLU A 20 -8.91 3.94 -3.97
CA GLU A 20 -9.01 5.13 -4.81
C GLU A 20 -9.61 6.30 -4.05
N SER A 21 -9.32 6.36 -2.77
CA SER A 21 -9.93 7.36 -1.90
C SER A 21 -9.11 7.47 -0.61
N PHE A 22 -8.73 8.68 -0.25
CA PHE A 22 -8.05 8.91 1.02
C PHE A 22 -9.01 8.68 2.18
N HIS A 23 -10.26 9.08 2.01
CA HIS A 23 -11.25 8.93 3.07
C HIS A 23 -11.46 7.45 3.40
N ARG A 24 -11.68 6.64 2.38
CA ARG A 24 -11.95 5.23 2.59
C ARG A 24 -10.73 4.50 3.11
N ALA A 25 -9.55 4.87 2.60
CA ALA A 25 -8.33 4.24 3.06
C ALA A 25 -8.08 4.55 4.54
N ALA A 26 -8.33 5.80 4.94
CA ALA A 26 -8.15 6.17 6.33
C ALA A 26 -9.10 5.39 7.23
N GLU A 27 -10.35 5.24 6.79
CA GLU A 27 -11.30 4.44 7.55
C GLU A 27 -10.84 3.00 7.70
N ALA A 28 -10.38 2.43 6.60
CA ALA A 28 -9.94 1.03 6.63
C ALA A 28 -8.75 0.82 7.55
N LEU A 29 -7.89 1.83 7.64
CA LEU A 29 -6.70 1.74 8.47
C LEU A 29 -6.92 2.25 9.88
N HIS A 30 -8.11 2.76 10.16
CA HIS A 30 -8.46 3.27 11.50
C HIS A 30 -7.57 4.43 11.93
N ILE A 31 -7.27 5.31 10.99
CA ILE A 31 -6.51 6.53 11.28
C ILE A 31 -7.25 7.71 10.69
N SER A 32 -6.86 8.92 11.11
CA SER A 32 -7.46 10.11 10.56
C SER A 32 -6.94 10.35 9.15
N GLN A 33 -7.72 11.07 8.36
CA GLN A 33 -7.29 11.37 7.00
C GLN A 33 -6.03 12.24 6.98
N PRO A 34 -5.89 13.26 7.86
CA PRO A 34 -4.61 13.99 7.90
C PRO A 34 -3.42 13.10 8.24
N ALA A 35 -3.60 12.13 9.14
CA ALA A 35 -2.52 11.21 9.47
C ALA A 35 -2.13 10.38 8.25
N LEU A 36 -3.12 9.91 7.51
CA LEU A 36 -2.86 9.16 6.29
C LEU A 36 -2.13 10.01 5.28
N THR A 37 -2.57 11.25 5.10
CA THR A 37 -1.92 12.15 4.15
C THR A 37 -0.46 12.36 4.51
N ARG A 38 -0.17 12.51 5.80
CA ARG A 38 1.21 12.69 6.22
C ARG A 38 2.07 11.47 5.91
N ARG A 39 1.51 10.27 6.08
CA ARG A 39 2.26 9.07 5.74
C ARG A 39 2.58 9.01 4.25
N ILE A 40 1.63 9.38 3.42
CA ILE A 40 1.84 9.39 1.98
C ILE A 40 2.90 10.43 1.62
N GLN A 41 2.82 11.62 2.22
CA GLN A 41 3.80 12.67 1.95
C GLN A 41 5.19 12.24 2.37
N LYS A 42 5.31 11.58 3.51
CA LYS A 42 6.58 11.09 3.98
C LYS A 42 7.17 10.09 3.00
N LEU A 43 6.33 9.20 2.49
CA LEU A 43 6.77 8.22 1.52
C LEU A 43 7.23 8.89 0.23
N GLU A 44 6.46 9.86 -0.25
CA GLU A 44 6.83 10.58 -1.46
C GLU A 44 8.15 11.33 -1.28
N GLN A 45 8.34 11.90 -0.10
CA GLN A 45 9.60 12.58 0.18
C GLN A 45 10.77 11.62 0.22
N SER A 46 10.56 10.45 0.78
CA SER A 46 11.62 9.44 0.83
C SER A 46 12.02 8.98 -0.56
N ILE A 47 11.06 8.84 -1.44
CA ILE A 47 11.31 8.36 -2.79
C ILE A 47 11.76 9.50 -3.70
N GLY A 48 11.32 10.72 -3.41
CA GLY A 48 11.72 11.87 -4.18
C GLY A 48 10.85 12.12 -5.39
N ALA A 49 9.64 11.59 -5.40
CA ALA A 49 8.73 11.76 -6.53
C ALA A 49 7.30 11.61 -6.07
N PRO A 50 6.35 12.26 -6.73
CA PRO A 50 4.95 12.04 -6.40
C PRO A 50 4.53 10.63 -6.79
N LEU A 51 3.77 10.01 -5.93
CA LEU A 51 3.28 8.65 -6.15
C LEU A 51 1.81 8.61 -6.49
N LEU A 52 1.10 9.70 -6.24
CA LEU A 52 -0.33 9.76 -6.49
C LEU A 52 -0.68 11.01 -7.27
N GLU A 53 -1.59 10.86 -8.20
CA GLU A 53 -2.23 11.98 -8.88
C GLU A 53 -3.59 12.16 -8.27
N ARG A 54 -3.94 13.40 -7.97
CA ARG A 54 -5.24 13.71 -7.38
C ARG A 54 -5.95 14.69 -8.28
N THR A 55 -7.14 14.31 -8.69
CA THR A 55 -8.03 15.22 -9.36
C THR A 55 -9.21 15.46 -8.44
N THR A 56 -10.13 16.27 -8.85
CA THR A 56 -11.30 16.52 -8.02
C THR A 56 -12.15 15.30 -7.81
N ARG A 57 -12.00 14.29 -8.66
CA ARG A 57 -12.84 13.11 -8.57
C ARG A 57 -12.10 11.84 -8.32
N HIS A 58 -10.78 11.87 -8.39
CA HIS A 58 -10.10 10.62 -8.58
C HIS A 58 -8.72 10.66 -7.98
N VAL A 59 -8.30 9.54 -7.43
CA VAL A 59 -6.94 9.36 -6.93
C VAL A 59 -6.38 8.16 -7.66
N ALA A 60 -5.24 8.33 -8.31
CA ALA A 60 -4.63 7.24 -9.07
C ALA A 60 -3.12 7.31 -8.90
N PRO A 61 -2.43 6.17 -9.02
CA PRO A 61 -0.97 6.19 -8.93
C PRO A 61 -0.35 6.83 -10.16
N THR A 62 0.73 7.57 -9.93
CA THR A 62 1.58 8.04 -11.03
C THR A 62 2.35 6.85 -11.59
N ALA A 63 3.13 7.09 -12.65
CA ALA A 63 4.00 6.02 -13.16
C ALA A 63 4.93 5.50 -12.08
N MET A 64 5.53 6.43 -11.32
CA MET A 64 6.38 6.02 -10.20
C MET A 64 5.57 5.29 -9.15
N GLY A 65 4.34 5.75 -8.90
CA GLY A 65 3.47 5.07 -7.94
C GLY A 65 3.18 3.64 -8.35
N GLN A 66 2.99 3.40 -9.64
CA GLN A 66 2.76 2.04 -10.11
C GLN A 66 3.97 1.15 -9.89
N GLU A 67 5.17 1.70 -10.12
CA GLU A 67 6.37 0.96 -9.83
C GLU A 67 6.48 0.61 -8.36
N VAL A 68 6.21 1.59 -7.51
CA VAL A 68 6.27 1.37 -6.08
C VAL A 68 5.23 0.34 -5.67
N MET A 69 4.04 0.39 -6.27
CA MET A 69 3.01 -0.59 -5.93
C MET A 69 3.45 -2.01 -6.26
N ARG A 70 4.14 -2.19 -7.37
CA ARG A 70 4.63 -3.52 -7.69
C ARG A 70 5.59 -4.02 -6.63
N LEU A 71 6.49 -3.14 -6.18
CA LEU A 71 7.44 -3.52 -5.14
C LEU A 71 6.73 -3.75 -3.81
N VAL A 72 5.78 -2.89 -3.48
CA VAL A 72 5.05 -3.03 -2.23
C VAL A 72 4.30 -4.35 -2.19
N ARG A 73 3.61 -4.68 -3.27
CA ARG A 73 2.86 -5.93 -3.31
C ARG A 73 3.77 -7.12 -3.17
N ARG A 74 4.91 -7.08 -3.84
CA ARG A 74 5.86 -8.17 -3.73
C ARG A 74 6.39 -8.31 -2.31
N MET A 75 6.76 -7.18 -1.71
CA MET A 75 7.27 -7.21 -0.34
C MET A 75 6.24 -7.72 0.63
N LEU A 76 5.01 -7.24 0.52
CA LEU A 76 3.97 -7.67 1.44
C LEU A 76 3.57 -9.10 1.21
N GLU A 77 3.58 -9.55 -0.03
CA GLU A 77 3.31 -10.95 -0.31
C GLU A 77 4.35 -11.84 0.30
N GLU A 78 5.61 -11.47 0.16
CA GLU A 78 6.68 -12.28 0.75
C GLU A 78 6.57 -12.30 2.25
N PHE A 79 6.31 -11.13 2.82
CA PHE A 79 6.18 -11.02 4.25
C PHE A 79 5.01 -11.84 4.77
N ASP A 80 3.84 -11.67 4.17
CA ASP A 80 2.65 -12.41 4.57
C ASP A 80 2.76 -13.85 4.15
N GLY A 81 3.35 -14.10 2.99
CA GLY A 81 3.50 -15.46 2.49
C GLY A 81 4.38 -16.31 3.35
N SER A 82 5.39 -15.71 4.00
CA SER A 82 6.24 -16.48 4.88
C SER A 82 5.45 -16.99 6.06
N LEU A 83 4.32 -16.35 6.37
CA LEU A 83 3.48 -16.82 7.46
C LEU A 83 2.44 -17.82 7.00
N PHE A 84 1.94 -17.66 5.78
CA PHE A 84 0.80 -18.45 5.34
C PHE A 84 1.08 -19.48 4.28
N ALA A 85 2.12 -19.29 3.53
CA ALA A 85 2.41 -20.20 2.42
C ALA A 85 2.58 -21.60 2.89
N ARG A 86 2.95 -21.73 4.15
CA ARG A 86 3.13 -23.02 4.69
C ARG A 86 1.88 -23.68 5.01
N LYS A 87 0.78 -22.99 5.03
CA LYS A 87 -0.40 -23.62 5.33
C LYS A 87 -1.10 -24.01 4.14
N ASP A 88 -0.94 -23.66 3.04
CA ASP A 88 -1.73 -23.87 2.07
C ASP A 88 -1.32 -24.09 0.93
N GLY A 89 -0.73 -24.08 1.04
CA GLY A 89 -0.36 -24.13 0.04
C GLY A 89 -1.21 -23.63 -0.90
N ALA A 90 -1.62 -23.68 -0.63
CA ALA A 90 -2.16 -23.15 -1.07
C ALA A 90 -2.81 -22.54 -1.47
N GLN A 91 -3.11 -22.30 -1.26
CA GLN A 91 -3.75 -21.68 -1.44
C GLN A 91 -4.07 -20.91 -1.99
N ARG A 92 -4.19 -20.97 -2.12
CA ARG A 92 -4.38 -20.31 -2.49
C ARG A 92 -4.95 -19.86 -2.98
N ARG A 93 -5.22 -20.04 -2.93
CA ARG A 93 -5.65 -19.74 -3.17
C ARG A 93 -6.32 -19.62 -3.21
N GLY A 94 -6.34 -19.69 -2.82
CA GLY A 94 -6.89 -19.79 -2.55
C GLY A 94 -7.42 -19.80 -2.30
N ARG A 95 -7.52 -20.15 -1.88
CA ARG A 95 -7.76 -20.46 -1.46
C ARG A 95 -8.11 -20.58 -1.09
N ILE A 96 -8.12 -20.71 -0.61
CA ILE A 96 -8.23 -21.02 -0.04
C ILE A 96 -8.66 -21.17 0.08
N PRO A 97 -8.63 -21.42 0.53
CA PRO A 97 -8.93 -21.67 0.92
C PRO A 97 -9.21 -21.59 1.01
N MET A 98 -9.25 -21.66 1.41
CA MET A 98 -9.27 -21.71 1.58
C MET A 98 -9.45 -21.74 1.44
N GLY A 99 -9.19 -21.79 1.66
CA GLY A 99 -9.20 -21.96 1.68
C GLY A 99 -9.20 -21.79 1.42
#